data_303e5f25de938035dd1bcf2cc2f38b7f
#
_entry.id   303e5f25de938035dd1bcf2cc2f38b7f
#
_cell.length_a   1.000
_cell.length_b   1.000
_cell.length_c   1.000
_cell.angle_alpha   90.00
_cell.angle_beta   90.00
_cell.angle_gamma   90.00
#
_symmetry.space_group_name_H-M   'P 1'
#
loop_
_entity.id
_entity.type
_entity.pdbx_description
1 polymer ?
#
loop_
_entity_poly.entity_id
_entity_poly.type
_entity_poly.pdbx_seq_one_letter_code
_entity_poly.pdbx_strand_id
1 'polypeptide(L)'
;MKNSKKLKLVCSAMLQSWRIRSLGPSQRYTELAPTKSGIIGMIACALGYERDDKRIDVLTNSTELYLDVKNSGSMLESATINSIYTLIDYQTVMDKEKGMPTANGGRLYSATLIDKEYLVGRRFVLYLISDEETLNKIQAALKAPVWQYYLGSKCCIPAEPVSQGISEIKEGEINDYRHIRV
;
A
#
# COMPACT_ATOMS: atom_id res chain seq x y z
N MET A 1 11.68 19.38 22.22
CA MET A 1 11.35 18.32 21.22
C MET A 1 9.89 18.53 20.83
N LYS A 2 9.55 18.73 19.55
CA LYS A 2 8.15 18.78 19.13
C LYS A 2 7.52 17.43 19.49
N ASN A 3 6.37 17.45 20.16
CA ASN A 3 5.57 16.25 20.42
C ASN A 3 5.18 15.61 19.06
N SER A 4 6.03 14.73 18.57
CA SER A 4 5.72 14.00 17.34
C SER A 4 4.67 12.95 17.67
N LYS A 5 3.58 12.93 16.93
CA LYS A 5 2.51 11.93 17.04
C LYS A 5 2.68 10.90 15.93
N LYS A 6 2.10 9.74 16.14
CA LYS A 6 2.04 8.65 15.15
C LYS A 6 0.60 8.21 14.91
N LEU A 7 0.28 7.93 13.69
CA LEU A 7 -0.95 7.27 13.28
C LEU A 7 -0.65 5.78 13.05
N LYS A 8 -1.32 4.91 13.81
CA LYS A 8 -1.25 3.47 13.60
C LYS A 8 -2.10 3.10 12.40
N LEU A 9 -1.48 2.41 11.45
CA LEU A 9 -2.12 1.85 10.26
C LEU A 9 -2.03 0.32 10.30
N VAL A 10 -3.09 -0.37 9.89
CA VAL A 10 -3.11 -1.81 9.71
C VAL A 10 -3.47 -2.14 8.28
N CYS A 11 -2.55 -2.79 7.58
CA CYS A 11 -2.76 -3.31 6.24
C CYS A 11 -2.97 -4.83 6.33
N SER A 12 -4.22 -5.23 6.43
CA SER A 12 -4.66 -6.62 6.60
C SER A 12 -5.61 -6.97 5.47
N ALA A 13 -5.29 -8.00 4.67
CA ALA A 13 -6.14 -8.51 3.61
C ALA A 13 -5.72 -9.92 3.19
N MET A 14 -6.65 -10.66 2.58
CA MET A 14 -6.35 -11.97 1.98
C MET A 14 -5.35 -11.86 0.83
N LEU A 15 -5.41 -10.79 0.05
CA LEU A 15 -4.44 -10.47 -1.00
C LEU A 15 -3.95 -9.05 -0.83
N GLN A 16 -2.63 -8.83 -1.03
CA GLN A 16 -2.00 -7.51 -1.05
C GLN A 16 -0.96 -7.46 -2.17
N SER A 17 -0.74 -6.29 -2.77
CA SER A 17 0.26 -6.11 -3.82
C SER A 17 0.98 -4.77 -3.65
N TRP A 18 2.27 -4.81 -3.37
CA TRP A 18 3.15 -3.65 -3.14
C TRP A 18 4.18 -3.60 -4.25
N ARG A 19 3.80 -3.03 -5.37
CA ARG A 19 4.48 -3.14 -6.66
C ARG A 19 5.98 -2.83 -6.62
N ILE A 20 6.79 -3.74 -7.17
CA ILE A 20 8.19 -3.52 -7.52
C ILE A 20 8.26 -2.64 -8.79
N ARG A 21 9.01 -1.53 -8.73
CA ARG A 21 9.09 -0.55 -9.85
C ARG A 21 9.91 -1.00 -11.06
N SER A 22 10.88 -1.88 -10.86
CA SER A 22 11.92 -2.20 -11.85
C SER A 22 11.50 -3.20 -12.93
N LEU A 23 10.31 -3.77 -12.83
CA LEU A 23 9.85 -4.79 -13.75
C LEU A 23 8.98 -4.20 -14.87
N GLY A 24 9.00 -4.86 -16.03
CA GLY A 24 8.25 -4.47 -17.21
C GLY A 24 6.72 -4.46 -17.00
N PRO A 25 5.94 -4.01 -18.00
CA PRO A 25 4.49 -3.88 -17.87
C PRO A 25 3.76 -5.22 -17.72
N SER A 26 4.36 -6.32 -18.19
CA SER A 26 3.81 -7.67 -18.11
C SER A 26 4.10 -8.39 -16.79
N GLN A 27 5.12 -7.96 -16.03
CA GLN A 27 5.48 -8.56 -14.76
C GLN A 27 5.15 -7.58 -13.63
N ARG A 28 4.18 -7.93 -12.80
CA ARG A 28 3.70 -7.09 -11.69
C ARG A 28 3.91 -7.80 -10.37
N TYR A 29 5.18 -7.97 -10.01
CA TYR A 29 5.57 -8.61 -8.76
C TYR A 29 5.43 -7.65 -7.58
N THR A 30 5.33 -8.22 -6.38
CA THR A 30 5.10 -7.49 -5.14
C THR A 30 6.33 -7.50 -4.25
N GLU A 31 6.59 -6.39 -3.56
CA GLU A 31 7.48 -6.35 -2.40
C GLU A 31 6.87 -7.19 -1.26
N LEU A 32 7.73 -7.70 -0.39
CA LEU A 32 7.34 -8.54 0.75
C LEU A 32 6.70 -7.77 1.91
N ALA A 33 6.67 -6.44 1.81
CA ALA A 33 6.06 -5.54 2.77
C ALA A 33 5.51 -4.30 2.06
N PRO A 34 4.60 -3.53 2.71
CA PRO A 34 4.12 -2.26 2.19
C PRO A 34 5.25 -1.29 1.88
N THR A 35 5.18 -0.65 0.70
CA THR A 35 6.12 0.40 0.32
C THR A 35 5.59 1.77 0.73
N LYS A 36 6.47 2.74 1.00
CA LYS A 36 6.05 4.12 1.33
C LYS A 36 5.20 4.72 0.23
N SER A 37 5.61 4.55 -1.04
CA SER A 37 4.83 5.04 -2.18
C SER A 37 3.44 4.39 -2.29
N GLY A 38 3.31 3.10 -1.95
CA GLY A 38 2.03 2.40 -1.92
C GLY A 38 1.10 2.94 -0.83
N ILE A 39 1.62 3.16 0.37
CA ILE A 39 0.85 3.73 1.50
C ILE A 39 0.46 5.19 1.20
N ILE A 40 1.38 6.01 0.71
CA ILE A 40 1.08 7.41 0.34
C ILE A 40 0.04 7.45 -0.79
N GLY A 41 0.15 6.60 -1.81
CA GLY A 41 -0.85 6.50 -2.89
C GLY A 41 -2.23 6.09 -2.38
N MET A 42 -2.30 5.17 -1.41
CA MET A 42 -3.55 4.78 -0.75
C MET A 42 -4.17 5.96 0.03
N ILE A 43 -3.36 6.72 0.79
CA ILE A 43 -3.79 7.90 1.52
C ILE A 43 -4.23 9.01 0.56
N ALA A 44 -3.49 9.25 -0.51
CA ALA A 44 -3.85 10.23 -1.55
C ALA A 44 -5.19 9.90 -2.21
N CYS A 45 -5.46 8.62 -2.49
CA CYS A 45 -6.74 8.13 -2.97
C CYS A 45 -7.87 8.44 -1.97
N ALA A 46 -7.67 8.18 -0.68
CA ALA A 46 -8.65 8.50 0.36
C ALA A 46 -8.90 10.01 0.47
N LEU A 47 -7.87 10.83 0.27
CA LEU A 47 -7.96 12.31 0.26
C LEU A 47 -8.57 12.88 -1.03
N GLY A 48 -8.80 12.06 -2.07
CA GLY A 48 -9.30 12.51 -3.36
C GLY A 48 -8.25 13.26 -4.19
N TYR A 49 -6.96 12.91 -4.06
CA TYR A 49 -5.90 13.52 -4.86
C TYR A 49 -5.72 12.75 -6.17
N GLU A 50 -5.70 13.45 -7.29
CA GLU A 50 -5.40 12.87 -8.60
C GLU A 50 -3.94 12.41 -8.69
N ARG A 51 -3.63 11.58 -9.71
CA ARG A 51 -2.33 10.90 -9.81
C ARG A 51 -1.12 11.84 -9.81
N ASP A 52 -1.23 12.98 -10.47
CA ASP A 52 -0.13 13.93 -10.67
C ASP A 52 -0.26 15.17 -9.76
N ASP A 53 -1.04 15.06 -8.69
CA ASP A 53 -1.25 16.14 -7.74
C ASP A 53 0.00 16.39 -6.91
N LYS A 54 0.53 17.62 -6.95
CA LYS A 54 1.73 18.03 -6.20
C LYS A 54 1.60 17.87 -4.69
N ARG A 55 0.36 17.81 -4.15
CA ARG A 55 0.12 17.53 -2.74
C ARG A 55 0.61 16.14 -2.32
N ILE A 56 0.73 15.21 -3.26
CA ILE A 56 1.30 13.87 -3.01
C ILE A 56 2.78 13.97 -2.65
N ASP A 57 3.54 14.84 -3.34
CA ASP A 57 4.96 15.07 -3.03
C ASP A 57 5.12 15.73 -1.66
N VAL A 58 4.27 16.71 -1.34
CA VAL A 58 4.26 17.35 -0.01
C VAL A 58 3.98 16.30 1.07
N LEU A 59 2.97 15.45 0.88
CA LEU A 59 2.62 14.38 1.81
C LEU A 59 3.77 13.37 1.97
N THR A 60 4.42 13.00 0.87
CA THR A 60 5.57 12.08 0.88
C THR A 60 6.73 12.64 1.68
N ASN A 61 7.02 13.93 1.53
CA ASN A 61 8.16 14.58 2.19
C ASN A 61 7.87 14.95 3.67
N SER A 62 6.62 15.20 4.03
CA SER A 62 6.21 15.55 5.39
C SER A 62 5.93 14.36 6.30
N THR A 63 5.97 13.13 5.78
CA THR A 63 5.66 11.93 6.54
C THR A 63 6.82 10.95 6.57
N GLU A 64 6.97 10.25 7.69
CA GLU A 64 7.85 9.10 7.84
C GLU A 64 7.01 7.84 8.08
N LEU A 65 7.43 6.72 7.51
CA LEU A 65 6.72 5.45 7.62
C LEU A 65 7.61 4.39 8.25
N TYR A 66 7.07 3.71 9.25
CA TYR A 66 7.74 2.64 9.97
C TYR A 66 6.92 1.37 10.00
N LEU A 67 7.56 0.22 9.85
CA LEU A 67 6.96 -1.12 9.96
C LEU A 67 7.25 -1.70 11.35
N ASP A 68 6.20 -2.07 12.06
CA ASP A 68 6.30 -2.86 13.28
C ASP A 68 6.40 -4.34 12.92
N VAL A 69 7.61 -4.84 12.84
CA VAL A 69 7.88 -6.24 12.45
C VAL A 69 7.35 -7.22 13.49
N LYS A 70 7.41 -6.87 14.80
CA LYS A 70 6.98 -7.75 15.90
C LYS A 70 5.48 -8.01 15.89
N ASN A 71 4.69 -6.98 15.54
CA ASN A 71 3.22 -7.06 15.50
C ASN A 71 2.66 -7.32 14.09
N SER A 72 3.53 -7.52 13.10
CA SER A 72 3.15 -7.93 11.73
C SER A 72 3.27 -9.44 11.58
N GLY A 73 2.38 -10.07 10.79
CA GLY A 73 2.39 -11.52 10.65
C GLY A 73 1.41 -12.07 9.62
N SER A 74 1.05 -13.33 9.78
CA SER A 74 0.02 -13.99 9.00
C SER A 74 -1.36 -13.80 9.64
N MET A 75 -2.39 -13.70 8.79
CA MET A 75 -3.80 -13.80 9.22
C MET A 75 -4.26 -15.25 9.36
N LEU A 76 -3.48 -16.19 8.82
CA LEU A 76 -3.80 -17.63 8.81
C LEU A 76 -3.13 -18.28 10.02
N GLU A 77 -3.91 -18.73 10.99
CA GLU A 77 -3.43 -19.29 12.27
C GLU A 77 -2.57 -20.54 12.14
N SER A 78 -2.73 -21.30 11.05
CA SER A 78 -1.99 -22.56 10.82
C SER A 78 -0.71 -22.41 10.02
N ALA A 79 -0.37 -21.20 9.55
CA ALA A 79 0.87 -20.99 8.82
C ALA A 79 2.05 -20.94 9.78
N THR A 80 2.94 -21.91 9.71
CA THR A 80 4.24 -21.91 10.41
C THR A 80 4.90 -20.55 10.20
N ILE A 81 5.08 -19.89 11.26
CA ILE A 81 5.17 -18.47 11.60
C ILE A 81 6.01 -17.56 10.68
N ASN A 82 6.82 -18.07 9.77
CA ASN A 82 7.75 -17.25 8.98
C ASN A 82 7.64 -17.40 7.45
N SER A 83 6.75 -18.22 6.94
CA SER A 83 6.61 -18.38 5.49
C SER A 83 5.74 -17.28 4.91
N ILE A 84 6.31 -16.51 3.97
CA ILE A 84 5.55 -15.56 3.17
C ILE A 84 5.02 -16.32 1.96
N TYR A 85 3.70 -16.45 1.89
CA TYR A 85 3.05 -17.06 0.74
C TYR A 85 2.73 -15.99 -0.29
N THR A 86 3.06 -16.28 -1.55
CA THR A 86 2.68 -15.46 -2.70
C THR A 86 1.80 -16.28 -3.65
N LEU A 87 0.90 -15.57 -4.32
CA LEU A 87 0.07 -16.09 -5.41
C LEU A 87 0.45 -15.39 -6.69
N ILE A 88 0.77 -16.14 -7.74
CA ILE A 88 0.93 -15.59 -9.09
C ILE A 88 -0.35 -15.83 -9.86
N ASP A 89 -0.99 -14.74 -10.28
CA ASP A 89 -2.17 -14.70 -11.11
C ASP A 89 -1.75 -14.42 -12.56
N TYR A 90 -1.79 -15.45 -13.39
CA TYR A 90 -1.48 -15.37 -14.81
C TYR A 90 -2.70 -14.93 -15.60
N GLN A 91 -2.62 -13.79 -16.25
CA GLN A 91 -3.72 -13.20 -17.00
C GLN A 91 -3.37 -13.01 -18.47
N THR A 92 -4.32 -13.33 -19.34
CA THR A 92 -4.26 -12.98 -20.76
C THR A 92 -5.29 -11.88 -21.05
N VAL A 93 -4.83 -10.77 -21.58
CA VAL A 93 -5.70 -9.67 -22.01
C VAL A 93 -5.61 -9.53 -23.52
N MET A 94 -6.75 -9.52 -24.20
CA MET A 94 -6.83 -9.37 -25.64
C MET A 94 -8.17 -8.72 -26.04
N ASP A 95 -8.11 -7.81 -26.98
CA ASP A 95 -9.27 -7.31 -27.72
C ASP A 95 -8.93 -7.39 -29.21
N LYS A 96 -9.51 -8.36 -29.92
CA LYS A 96 -9.25 -8.60 -31.34
C LYS A 96 -9.94 -7.58 -32.26
N GLU A 97 -11.05 -7.02 -31.83
CA GLU A 97 -11.85 -6.10 -32.66
C GLU A 97 -11.35 -4.67 -32.58
N LYS A 98 -11.21 -4.14 -31.36
CA LYS A 98 -10.85 -2.74 -31.14
C LYS A 98 -9.37 -2.53 -30.85
N GLY A 99 -8.65 -3.61 -30.54
CA GLY A 99 -7.28 -3.54 -30.03
C GLY A 99 -7.19 -2.89 -28.65
N MET A 100 -6.28 -3.35 -27.81
CA MET A 100 -6.04 -2.79 -26.48
C MET A 100 -5.27 -1.46 -26.60
N PRO A 101 -5.70 -0.37 -25.94
CA PRO A 101 -4.95 0.88 -25.95
C PRO A 101 -3.61 0.70 -25.22
N THR A 102 -2.54 1.23 -25.81
CA THR A 102 -1.20 1.26 -25.22
C THR A 102 -0.91 2.63 -24.63
N ALA A 103 0.04 2.71 -23.68
CA ALA A 103 0.45 3.96 -23.05
C ALA A 103 0.98 5.00 -24.05
N ASN A 104 1.46 4.56 -25.23
CA ASN A 104 1.98 5.43 -26.29
C ASN A 104 0.87 5.87 -27.27
N GLY A 105 -0.41 5.67 -26.93
CA GLY A 105 -1.55 6.04 -27.79
C GLY A 105 -1.83 5.09 -28.97
N GLY A 106 -1.04 4.02 -29.12
CA GLY A 106 -1.28 2.95 -30.11
C GLY A 106 -2.30 1.93 -29.65
N ARG A 107 -2.50 0.88 -30.46
CA ARG A 107 -3.35 -0.26 -30.17
C ARG A 107 -2.62 -1.57 -30.40
N LEU A 108 -2.84 -2.53 -29.52
CA LEU A 108 -2.27 -3.87 -29.57
C LEU A 108 -3.41 -4.87 -29.82
N TYR A 109 -3.30 -5.64 -30.92
CA TYR A 109 -4.29 -6.66 -31.33
C TYR A 109 -3.90 -8.08 -30.96
N SER A 110 -2.66 -8.25 -30.45
CA SER A 110 -2.18 -9.55 -29.96
C SER A 110 -2.48 -9.70 -28.47
N ALA A 111 -2.54 -10.95 -28.02
CA ALA A 111 -2.68 -11.26 -26.60
C ALA A 111 -1.47 -10.72 -25.81
N THR A 112 -1.75 -10.04 -24.71
CA THR A 112 -0.74 -9.63 -23.72
C THR A 112 -0.86 -10.52 -22.51
N LEU A 113 0.24 -11.16 -22.15
CA LEU A 113 0.35 -11.98 -20.94
C LEU A 113 0.81 -11.10 -19.78
N ILE A 114 0.16 -11.21 -18.63
CA ILE A 114 0.46 -10.42 -17.46
C ILE A 114 0.53 -11.35 -16.24
N ASP A 115 1.67 -11.38 -15.59
CA ASP A 115 1.86 -12.04 -14.30
C ASP A 115 1.66 -11.01 -13.19
N LYS A 116 0.72 -11.28 -12.29
CA LYS A 116 0.48 -10.47 -11.09
C LYS A 116 0.76 -11.30 -9.86
N GLU A 117 1.66 -10.81 -9.02
CA GLU A 117 1.96 -11.45 -7.76
C GLU A 117 1.26 -10.73 -6.62
N TYR A 118 0.78 -11.52 -5.66
CA TYR A 118 0.10 -11.06 -4.45
C TYR A 118 0.68 -11.74 -3.22
N LEU A 119 0.81 -11.00 -2.13
CA LEU A 119 1.01 -11.56 -0.79
C LEU A 119 -0.31 -12.14 -0.30
N VAL A 120 -0.29 -13.33 0.27
CA VAL A 120 -1.48 -14.04 0.75
C VAL A 120 -1.58 -13.99 2.26
N GLY A 121 -2.75 -13.60 2.78
CA GLY A 121 -3.08 -13.66 4.19
C GLY A 121 -2.13 -12.89 5.11
N ARG A 122 -1.67 -11.71 4.70
CA ARG A 122 -0.73 -10.91 5.50
C ARG A 122 -1.43 -9.80 6.25
N ARG A 123 -0.89 -9.50 7.44
CA ARG A 123 -1.26 -8.37 8.27
C ARG A 123 -0.02 -7.59 8.65
N PHE A 124 0.06 -6.34 8.23
CA PHE A 124 1.16 -5.43 8.53
C PHE A 124 0.67 -4.34 9.48
N VAL A 125 1.43 -4.09 10.52
CA VAL A 125 1.24 -2.95 11.42
C VAL A 125 2.28 -1.90 11.07
N LEU A 126 1.81 -0.69 10.78
CA LEU A 126 2.65 0.43 10.34
C LEU A 126 2.37 1.65 11.22
N TYR A 127 3.37 2.51 11.36
CA TYR A 127 3.23 3.80 12.02
C TYR A 127 3.64 4.91 11.04
N LEU A 128 2.72 5.84 10.82
CA LEU A 128 2.97 7.06 10.05
C LEU A 128 3.21 8.20 11.01
N ILE A 129 4.36 8.86 10.88
CA ILE A 129 4.77 9.98 11.73
C ILE A 129 4.71 11.26 10.91
N SER A 130 4.06 12.28 11.44
CA SER A 130 3.97 13.62 10.88
C SER A 130 3.51 14.62 11.97
N ASP A 131 3.21 15.83 11.56
CA ASP A 131 2.51 16.79 12.41
C ASP A 131 1.06 16.36 12.68
N GLU A 132 0.50 16.83 13.79
CA GLU A 132 -0.82 16.43 14.26
C GLU A 132 -1.94 16.77 13.27
N GLU A 133 -1.86 17.93 12.62
CA GLU A 133 -2.86 18.38 11.66
C GLU A 133 -2.92 17.44 10.46
N THR A 134 -1.76 17.11 9.89
CA THR A 134 -1.62 16.15 8.79
C THR A 134 -2.15 14.78 9.18
N LEU A 135 -1.79 14.26 10.38
CA LEU A 135 -2.28 12.96 10.83
C LEU A 135 -3.79 12.92 11.04
N ASN A 136 -4.39 13.98 11.60
CA ASN A 136 -5.84 14.09 11.77
C ASN A 136 -6.57 14.09 10.43
N LYS A 137 -6.04 14.83 9.44
CA LYS A 137 -6.58 14.87 8.07
C LYS A 137 -6.53 13.49 7.41
N ILE A 138 -5.41 12.80 7.52
CA ILE A 138 -5.24 11.44 6.99
C ILE A 138 -6.20 10.47 7.67
N GLN A 139 -6.31 10.52 9.01
CA GLN A 139 -7.21 9.66 9.77
C GLN A 139 -8.67 9.85 9.34
N ALA A 140 -9.11 11.10 9.20
CA ALA A 140 -10.45 11.41 8.75
C ALA A 140 -10.73 10.87 7.33
N ALA A 141 -9.79 11.07 6.40
CA ALA A 141 -9.90 10.57 5.04
C ALA A 141 -9.93 9.03 4.96
N LEU A 142 -9.13 8.34 5.76
CA LEU A 142 -9.15 6.87 5.79
C LEU A 142 -10.45 6.30 6.38
N LYS A 143 -11.15 7.04 7.23
CA LYS A 143 -12.47 6.66 7.79
C LYS A 143 -13.64 6.96 6.84
N ALA A 144 -13.53 8.05 6.09
CA ALA A 144 -14.56 8.49 5.13
C ALA A 144 -13.86 8.91 3.81
N PRO A 145 -13.39 7.95 3.00
CA PRO A 145 -12.59 8.25 1.84
C PRO A 145 -13.39 8.86 0.71
N VAL A 146 -12.78 9.83 0.00
CA VAL A 146 -13.36 10.41 -1.23
C VAL A 146 -13.45 9.34 -2.31
N TRP A 147 -12.37 8.54 -2.47
CA TRP A 147 -12.36 7.38 -3.37
C TRP A 147 -12.00 6.11 -2.61
N GLN A 148 -12.65 4.99 -2.97
CA GLN A 148 -12.34 3.67 -2.43
C GLN A 148 -10.86 3.34 -2.62
N TYR A 149 -10.16 3.08 -1.53
CA TYR A 149 -8.76 2.67 -1.56
C TYR A 149 -8.61 1.16 -1.38
N TYR A 150 -7.45 0.65 -1.81
CA TYR A 150 -7.10 -0.77 -1.81
C TYR A 150 -5.65 -0.94 -1.36
N LEU A 151 -5.28 -2.16 -0.91
CA LEU A 151 -3.89 -2.48 -0.55
C LEU A 151 -3.07 -2.88 -1.80
N GLY A 152 -2.97 -1.93 -2.73
CA GLY A 152 -2.25 -2.05 -4.00
C GLY A 152 -3.18 -2.23 -5.21
N SER A 153 -3.70 -3.41 -5.45
CA SER A 153 -4.63 -3.69 -6.56
C SER A 153 -6.10 -3.63 -6.11
N LYS A 154 -7.02 -3.42 -7.04
CA LYS A 154 -8.47 -3.31 -6.74
C LYS A 154 -9.09 -4.54 -6.08
N CYS A 155 -8.50 -5.72 -6.26
CA CYS A 155 -8.91 -6.96 -5.58
C CYS A 155 -8.38 -7.06 -4.13
N CYS A 156 -7.47 -6.18 -3.72
CA CYS A 156 -6.84 -6.21 -2.39
C CYS A 156 -7.63 -5.33 -1.41
N ILE A 157 -8.82 -5.78 -1.04
CA ILE A 157 -9.72 -5.05 -0.13
C ILE A 157 -9.23 -5.21 1.30
N PRO A 158 -9.09 -4.13 2.09
CA PRO A 158 -8.77 -4.23 3.51
C PRO A 158 -9.81 -5.07 4.27
N ALA A 159 -9.35 -6.00 5.11
CA ALA A 159 -10.21 -6.86 5.93
C ALA A 159 -10.63 -6.21 7.26
N GLU A 160 -9.92 -5.15 7.66
CA GLU A 160 -10.21 -4.35 8.87
C GLU A 160 -9.95 -2.87 8.56
N PRO A 161 -10.47 -1.94 9.38
CA PRO A 161 -10.20 -0.50 9.19
C PRO A 161 -8.70 -0.22 9.21
N VAL A 162 -8.20 0.42 8.14
CA VAL A 162 -6.76 0.70 8.01
C VAL A 162 -6.28 1.67 9.08
N SER A 163 -7.05 2.70 9.41
CA SER A 163 -6.71 3.67 10.46
C SER A 163 -7.12 3.17 11.83
N GLN A 164 -6.15 2.99 12.74
CA GLN A 164 -6.37 2.47 14.10
C GLN A 164 -6.24 3.53 15.20
N GLY A 165 -5.94 4.77 14.84
CA GLY A 165 -5.88 5.90 15.78
C GLY A 165 -4.52 6.55 15.90
N ILE A 166 -4.53 7.76 16.45
CA ILE A 166 -3.34 8.59 16.68
C ILE A 166 -2.93 8.46 18.15
N SER A 167 -1.64 8.36 18.40
CA SER A 167 -1.05 8.29 19.74
C SER A 167 0.27 9.05 19.80
N GLU A 168 0.72 9.35 21.01
CA GLU A 168 2.04 9.90 21.23
C GLU A 168 3.12 8.84 21.01
N ILE A 169 4.31 9.31 20.63
CA ILE A 169 5.48 8.45 20.47
C ILE A 169 6.17 8.35 21.84
N LYS A 170 6.34 7.14 22.34
CA LYS A 170 7.09 6.89 23.56
C LYS A 170 8.59 6.93 23.27
N GLU A 171 9.37 7.32 24.28
CA GLU A 171 10.83 7.39 24.18
C GLU A 171 11.40 5.98 23.83
N GLY A 172 12.27 5.94 22.81
CA GLY A 172 12.88 4.69 22.36
C GLY A 172 12.00 3.79 21.46
N GLU A 173 10.70 4.04 21.36
CA GLU A 173 9.76 3.18 20.64
C GLU A 173 10.09 3.05 19.14
N ILE A 174 10.54 4.12 18.51
CA ILE A 174 10.85 4.13 17.05
C ILE A 174 12.04 3.23 16.74
N ASN A 175 12.96 3.02 17.67
CA ASN A 175 14.15 2.19 17.45
C ASN A 175 13.81 0.71 17.25
N ASP A 176 12.62 0.28 17.66
CA ASP A 176 12.11 -1.08 17.49
C ASP A 176 11.46 -1.30 16.11
N TYR A 177 11.27 -0.24 15.32
CA TYR A 177 10.57 -0.31 14.05
C TYR A 177 11.51 -0.21 12.86
N ARG A 178 11.16 -0.90 11.77
CA ARG A 178 11.89 -0.79 10.50
C ARG A 178 11.42 0.42 9.72
N HIS A 179 12.32 1.39 9.50
CA HIS A 179 12.03 2.55 8.66
C HIS A 179 11.83 2.12 7.19
N ILE A 180 10.74 2.53 6.57
CA ILE A 180 10.44 2.29 5.15
C ILE A 180 10.77 3.58 4.40
N ARG A 181 11.85 3.54 3.61
CA ARG A 181 12.28 4.64 2.75
C ARG A 181 11.53 4.63 1.40
N VAL A 182 11.57 5.74 0.69
CA VAL A 182 11.02 5.88 -0.67
C VAL A 182 11.90 5.14 -1.67
#